data_811abcb4131bfe3685ed783ae6c8ad16
#
_entry.id   811abcb4131bfe3685ed783ae6c8ad16
#
_cell.length_a   1.000
_cell.length_b   1.000
_cell.length_c   1.000
_cell.angle_alpha   90.00
_cell.angle_beta   90.00
_cell.angle_gamma   90.00
#
_symmetry.space_group_name_H-M   'P 1'
#
loop_
_entity.id
_entity.type
_entity.pdbx_description
1 polymer ?
#
loop_
_entity_poly.entity_id
_entity_poly.type
_entity_poly.pdbx_seq_one_letter_code
_entity_poly.pdbx_strand_id
1 'polypeptide(L)'
;MTIYLLGAFILSLICGFVFTPVILDYCKRKRLYDIPNERKVHKKAIPRLGGISFIPSMLTASAVLLYFFSSTNQEKLPITIGSGYFIIGLIVIYLTGIIDDLIGLNAKSKFIVQIGTAAILPLAGLYVNNLYGLFGIHEVPFVTGILLTIFVVVFIDNAINLIDGIDGLAAGLSILTLAGLLIYFVNYSVFMQTYSIVVAGLLGALAAFSYFNIFGKADRNTKIFMGDSGSLSLGYCIGFLAVKCVMDNTNIWPTRPEAFIVPFTLVFVPTADVVRVTLHRLRHRQPLFIADKNHIHHKLMKAGMSQHQALLFILALAMTYIVVNYLLYPHLPATIIVLIDIMLYCFVNMCINQYIDSHYMKRAFDCIVSALCLIVFSPLFLLCWLVIKMGGGPAIYKQERIGLGGKPFYIYKFRTMVVDAEKDGEMLYQHENENRMTKTGKLLRRHHLDELPQLWNVFLGDMSFVGHRPERPYYIKQIMERDARYEKLYQIRPGVTSYATLKNGYTDTIEKMLKRLEYDLYYLEHQSLWMDVKILYTTFYNIISGKIF
;
A
#
# COMPACT_ATOMS: atom_id res chain seq x y z
N MET A 1 -24.69 -11.95 -26.58
CA MET A 1 -24.10 -11.97 -25.23
C MET A 1 -24.39 -10.72 -24.42
N THR A 2 -24.10 -9.51 -24.88
CA THR A 2 -24.29 -8.26 -24.13
C THR A 2 -25.69 -8.09 -23.52
N ILE A 3 -26.75 -8.47 -24.27
CA ILE A 3 -28.15 -8.37 -23.80
C ILE A 3 -28.40 -9.27 -22.58
N TYR A 4 -27.81 -10.47 -22.54
CA TYR A 4 -27.95 -11.40 -21.41
C TYR A 4 -27.19 -10.93 -20.19
N LEU A 5 -26.00 -10.33 -20.38
CA LEU A 5 -25.22 -9.75 -19.28
C LEU A 5 -25.95 -8.56 -18.66
N LEU A 6 -26.45 -7.65 -19.50
CA LEU A 6 -27.24 -6.51 -19.04
C LEU A 6 -28.53 -6.96 -18.36
N GLY A 7 -29.21 -7.97 -18.92
CA GLY A 7 -30.40 -8.58 -18.33
C GLY A 7 -30.12 -9.20 -16.97
N ALA A 8 -29.04 -9.97 -16.82
CA ALA A 8 -28.64 -10.57 -15.54
C ALA A 8 -28.31 -9.50 -14.48
N PHE A 9 -27.58 -8.46 -14.89
CA PHE A 9 -27.26 -7.34 -14.01
C PHE A 9 -28.55 -6.62 -13.54
N ILE A 10 -29.43 -6.22 -14.47
CA ILE A 10 -30.64 -5.46 -14.15
C ILE A 10 -31.60 -6.32 -13.31
N LEU A 11 -31.83 -7.58 -13.66
CA LEU A 11 -32.74 -8.45 -12.92
C LEU A 11 -32.23 -8.68 -11.50
N SER A 12 -30.94 -8.95 -11.33
CA SER A 12 -30.32 -9.11 -10.02
C SER A 12 -30.32 -7.81 -9.19
N LEU A 13 -30.10 -6.67 -9.84
CA LEU A 13 -30.24 -5.34 -9.22
C LEU A 13 -31.65 -5.13 -8.66
N ILE A 14 -32.68 -5.44 -9.44
CA ILE A 14 -34.09 -5.36 -9.00
C ILE A 14 -34.32 -6.32 -7.82
N CYS A 15 -33.91 -7.57 -7.94
CA CYS A 15 -34.01 -8.54 -6.84
C CYS A 15 -33.32 -8.02 -5.56
N GLY A 16 -32.13 -7.43 -5.68
CA GLY A 16 -31.39 -6.85 -4.56
C GLY A 16 -32.14 -5.69 -3.89
N PHE A 17 -32.75 -4.80 -4.67
CA PHE A 17 -33.61 -3.72 -4.15
C PHE A 17 -34.91 -4.22 -3.51
N VAL A 18 -35.40 -5.40 -3.88
CA VAL A 18 -36.56 -6.04 -3.24
C VAL A 18 -36.15 -6.78 -1.97
N PHE A 19 -35.09 -7.58 -2.02
CA PHE A 19 -34.69 -8.42 -0.89
C PHE A 19 -34.07 -7.64 0.26
N THR A 20 -33.25 -6.61 -0.03
CA THR A 20 -32.56 -5.87 1.04
C THR A 20 -33.53 -5.17 2.00
N PRO A 21 -34.58 -4.46 1.60
CA PRO A 21 -35.58 -3.92 2.52
C PRO A 21 -36.32 -4.99 3.33
N VAL A 22 -36.62 -6.14 2.74
CA VAL A 22 -37.26 -7.28 3.46
C VAL A 22 -36.32 -7.79 4.55
N ILE A 23 -35.03 -7.93 4.25
CA ILE A 23 -34.01 -8.34 5.23
C ILE A 23 -33.87 -7.27 6.33
N LEU A 24 -33.86 -5.99 5.98
CA LEU A 24 -33.84 -4.88 6.95
C LEU A 24 -35.03 -4.95 7.92
N ASP A 25 -36.24 -5.16 7.42
CA ASP A 25 -37.43 -5.29 8.26
C ASP A 25 -37.35 -6.54 9.14
N TYR A 26 -36.90 -7.68 8.63
CA TYR A 26 -36.64 -8.88 9.40
C TYR A 26 -35.64 -8.65 10.52
N CYS A 27 -34.48 -8.02 10.23
CA CYS A 27 -33.48 -7.68 11.23
C CYS A 27 -34.05 -6.79 12.34
N LYS A 28 -34.89 -5.82 11.98
CA LYS A 28 -35.57 -4.94 12.91
C LYS A 28 -36.51 -5.67 13.84
N ARG A 29 -37.37 -6.55 13.28
CA ARG A 29 -38.33 -7.36 14.07
C ARG A 29 -37.62 -8.32 15.01
N LYS A 30 -36.49 -8.91 14.59
CA LYS A 30 -35.72 -9.88 15.39
C LYS A 30 -34.60 -9.22 16.21
N ARG A 31 -34.42 -7.89 16.16
CA ARG A 31 -33.38 -7.14 16.86
C ARG A 31 -31.95 -7.62 16.54
N LEU A 32 -31.69 -8.01 15.28
CA LEU A 32 -30.42 -8.52 14.81
C LEU A 32 -29.52 -7.34 14.36
N TYR A 33 -28.88 -6.72 15.33
CA TYR A 33 -28.02 -5.55 15.11
C TYR A 33 -26.58 -5.84 15.48
N ASP A 34 -25.67 -5.25 14.75
CA ASP A 34 -24.27 -5.10 15.14
C ASP A 34 -24.15 -3.95 16.14
N ILE A 35 -23.82 -4.28 17.39
CA ILE A 35 -23.74 -3.30 18.48
C ILE A 35 -22.35 -2.64 18.46
N PRO A 36 -22.29 -1.30 18.58
CA PRO A 36 -21.02 -0.58 18.70
C PRO A 36 -20.18 -1.06 19.89
N ASN A 37 -18.88 -1.19 19.69
CA ASN A 37 -17.91 -1.43 20.76
C ASN A 37 -16.67 -0.55 20.50
N GLU A 38 -15.72 -0.49 21.43
CA GLU A 38 -14.49 0.32 21.32
C GLU A 38 -13.62 0.03 20.09
N ARG A 39 -13.82 -1.12 19.43
CA ARG A 39 -13.04 -1.56 18.26
C ARG A 39 -13.70 -1.14 16.95
N LYS A 40 -15.03 -0.93 16.93
CA LYS A 40 -15.81 -0.67 15.72
C LYS A 40 -15.85 0.81 15.39
N VAL A 41 -15.95 1.11 14.11
CA VAL A 41 -15.94 2.46 13.56
C VAL A 41 -17.32 3.14 13.70
N HIS A 42 -18.40 2.35 13.64
CA HIS A 42 -19.76 2.87 13.75
C HIS A 42 -20.16 3.14 15.20
N LYS A 43 -21.00 4.17 15.40
CA LYS A 43 -21.47 4.63 16.72
C LYS A 43 -22.93 4.24 17.02
N LYS A 44 -23.64 3.67 16.06
CA LYS A 44 -25.06 3.28 16.16
C LYS A 44 -25.21 1.81 15.84
N ALA A 45 -26.24 1.15 16.40
CA ALA A 45 -26.58 -0.21 16.08
C ALA A 45 -27.10 -0.33 14.64
N ILE A 46 -26.50 -1.18 13.81
CA ILE A 46 -26.79 -1.34 12.37
C ILE A 46 -27.05 -2.82 12.08
N PRO A 47 -28.10 -3.19 11.30
CA PRO A 47 -28.32 -4.57 10.85
C PRO A 47 -27.14 -5.12 10.05
N ARG A 48 -26.80 -6.42 10.24
CA ARG A 48 -25.58 -7.02 9.63
C ARG A 48 -25.85 -8.16 8.64
N LEU A 49 -27.08 -8.36 8.19
CA LEU A 49 -27.46 -9.48 7.31
C LEU A 49 -27.58 -9.09 5.83
N GLY A 50 -26.94 -8.01 5.37
CA GLY A 50 -27.10 -7.50 4.00
C GLY A 50 -26.64 -8.48 2.93
N GLY A 51 -25.61 -9.27 3.22
CA GLY A 51 -25.07 -10.29 2.32
C GLY A 51 -26.03 -11.44 1.99
N ILE A 52 -27.07 -11.65 2.80
CA ILE A 52 -28.11 -12.65 2.51
C ILE A 52 -28.79 -12.37 1.16
N SER A 53 -28.86 -11.12 0.72
CA SER A 53 -29.48 -10.77 -0.57
C SER A 53 -28.66 -11.20 -1.80
N PHE A 54 -27.34 -11.44 -1.67
CA PHE A 54 -26.45 -11.62 -2.83
C PHE A 54 -26.73 -12.89 -3.60
N ILE A 55 -26.71 -14.04 -2.91
CA ILE A 55 -26.82 -15.35 -3.54
C ILE A 55 -28.22 -15.59 -4.14
N PRO A 56 -29.34 -15.31 -3.45
CA PRO A 56 -30.66 -15.41 -4.05
C PRO A 56 -30.85 -14.49 -5.27
N SER A 57 -30.39 -13.23 -5.21
CA SER A 57 -30.52 -12.30 -6.33
C SER A 57 -29.71 -12.76 -7.55
N MET A 58 -28.46 -13.16 -7.33
CA MET A 58 -27.57 -13.70 -8.35
C MET A 58 -28.15 -14.97 -8.99
N LEU A 59 -28.54 -15.96 -8.17
CA LEU A 59 -29.05 -17.24 -8.67
C LEU A 59 -30.36 -17.07 -9.46
N THR A 60 -31.29 -16.25 -8.97
CA THR A 60 -32.55 -15.97 -9.67
C THR A 60 -32.28 -15.35 -11.04
N ALA A 61 -31.46 -14.31 -11.10
CA ALA A 61 -31.11 -13.64 -12.35
C ALA A 61 -30.37 -14.58 -13.31
N SER A 62 -29.37 -15.32 -12.78
CA SER A 62 -28.60 -16.26 -13.59
C SER A 62 -29.43 -17.38 -14.15
N ALA A 63 -30.32 -18.00 -13.36
CA ALA A 63 -31.19 -19.07 -13.82
C ALA A 63 -32.11 -18.62 -14.97
N VAL A 64 -32.74 -17.44 -14.81
CA VAL A 64 -33.63 -16.88 -15.85
C VAL A 64 -32.85 -16.59 -17.15
N LEU A 65 -31.72 -15.89 -17.03
CA LEU A 65 -30.97 -15.47 -18.23
C LEU A 65 -30.23 -16.63 -18.90
N LEU A 66 -29.74 -17.61 -18.15
CA LEU A 66 -29.17 -18.83 -18.72
C LEU A 66 -30.23 -19.66 -19.46
N TYR A 67 -31.44 -19.76 -18.93
CA TYR A 67 -32.56 -20.40 -19.62
C TYR A 67 -32.86 -19.72 -20.97
N PHE A 68 -33.01 -18.41 -20.99
CA PHE A 68 -33.22 -17.66 -22.23
C PHE A 68 -32.02 -17.77 -23.20
N PHE A 69 -30.79 -17.72 -22.67
CA PHE A 69 -29.57 -17.88 -23.49
C PHE A 69 -29.56 -19.23 -24.19
N SER A 70 -29.83 -20.32 -23.46
CA SER A 70 -29.86 -21.68 -24.01
C SER A 70 -30.99 -21.87 -25.01
N SER A 71 -32.18 -21.39 -24.72
CA SER A 71 -33.35 -21.55 -25.61
C SER A 71 -33.23 -20.75 -26.93
N THR A 72 -32.63 -19.55 -26.88
CA THR A 72 -32.49 -18.69 -28.07
C THR A 72 -31.35 -19.15 -28.99
N ASN A 73 -30.22 -19.58 -28.42
CA ASN A 73 -29.06 -19.99 -29.22
C ASN A 73 -29.06 -21.47 -29.60
N GLN A 74 -30.02 -22.25 -29.14
CA GLN A 74 -30.10 -23.72 -29.31
C GLN A 74 -28.81 -24.46 -28.88
N GLU A 75 -28.00 -23.80 -28.11
CA GLU A 75 -26.74 -24.34 -27.55
C GLU A 75 -27.01 -25.00 -26.20
N LYS A 76 -26.48 -26.21 -26.04
CA LYS A 76 -26.49 -26.85 -24.71
C LYS A 76 -25.62 -26.00 -23.78
N LEU A 77 -26.21 -25.58 -22.66
CA LEU A 77 -25.44 -24.90 -21.60
C LEU A 77 -24.25 -25.77 -21.22
N PRO A 78 -23.03 -25.26 -21.23
CA PRO A 78 -21.86 -26.00 -20.81
C PRO A 78 -21.81 -26.10 -19.26
N ILE A 79 -22.90 -26.66 -18.66
CA ILE A 79 -22.93 -26.96 -17.23
C ILE A 79 -22.03 -28.18 -17.02
N THR A 80 -20.86 -27.94 -16.46
CA THR A 80 -19.90 -28.99 -16.13
C THR A 80 -20.11 -29.48 -14.69
N ILE A 81 -19.59 -30.67 -14.39
CA ILE A 81 -19.52 -31.17 -13.01
C ILE A 81 -18.88 -30.10 -12.09
N GLY A 82 -17.86 -29.36 -12.59
CA GLY A 82 -17.26 -28.26 -11.86
C GLY A 82 -18.21 -27.13 -11.47
N SER A 83 -19.21 -26.82 -12.30
CA SER A 83 -20.25 -25.85 -11.96
C SER A 83 -21.13 -26.35 -10.79
N GLY A 84 -21.42 -27.65 -10.74
CA GLY A 84 -22.15 -28.28 -9.64
C GLY A 84 -21.39 -28.20 -8.31
N TYR A 85 -20.12 -28.55 -8.31
CA TYR A 85 -19.26 -28.46 -7.12
C TYR A 85 -19.08 -27.01 -6.63
N PHE A 86 -18.96 -26.06 -7.54
CA PHE A 86 -18.97 -24.63 -7.19
C PHE A 86 -20.23 -24.21 -6.44
N ILE A 87 -21.41 -24.58 -6.95
CA ILE A 87 -22.70 -24.27 -6.32
C ILE A 87 -22.82 -24.91 -4.94
N ILE A 88 -22.41 -26.18 -4.79
CA ILE A 88 -22.41 -26.88 -3.49
C ILE A 88 -21.53 -26.13 -2.49
N GLY A 89 -20.28 -25.81 -2.87
CA GLY A 89 -19.37 -25.06 -2.02
C GLY A 89 -19.90 -23.66 -1.67
N LEU A 90 -20.52 -22.97 -2.65
CA LEU A 90 -21.15 -21.66 -2.44
C LEU A 90 -22.31 -21.73 -1.44
N ILE A 91 -23.18 -22.72 -1.55
CA ILE A 91 -24.27 -22.89 -0.60
C ILE A 91 -23.74 -23.16 0.81
N VAL A 92 -22.75 -24.04 0.95
CA VAL A 92 -22.16 -24.35 2.26
C VAL A 92 -21.53 -23.12 2.90
N ILE A 93 -20.71 -22.35 2.16
CA ILE A 93 -20.06 -21.15 2.70
C ILE A 93 -21.07 -20.04 3.02
N TYR A 94 -22.10 -19.88 2.18
CA TYR A 94 -23.18 -18.94 2.39
C TYR A 94 -23.99 -19.24 3.65
N LEU A 95 -24.36 -20.50 3.85
CA LEU A 95 -25.06 -20.92 5.08
C LEU A 95 -24.16 -20.76 6.31
N THR A 96 -22.88 -21.05 6.19
CA THR A 96 -21.91 -20.81 7.27
C THR A 96 -21.84 -19.35 7.64
N GLY A 97 -21.80 -18.45 6.66
CA GLY A 97 -21.83 -17.01 6.91
C GLY A 97 -23.12 -16.54 7.58
N ILE A 98 -24.28 -17.08 7.19
CA ILE A 98 -25.57 -16.78 7.85
C ILE A 98 -25.55 -17.25 9.31
N ILE A 99 -25.05 -18.46 9.56
CA ILE A 99 -24.95 -19.02 10.93
C ILE A 99 -24.00 -18.13 11.77
N ASP A 100 -22.89 -17.69 11.19
CA ASP A 100 -21.96 -16.81 11.88
C ASP A 100 -22.60 -15.44 12.21
N ASP A 101 -23.30 -14.85 11.27
CA ASP A 101 -24.02 -13.59 11.48
C ASP A 101 -25.09 -13.68 12.56
N LEU A 102 -25.73 -14.86 12.74
CA LEU A 102 -26.82 -15.05 13.70
C LEU A 102 -26.32 -15.39 15.12
N ILE A 103 -25.37 -16.33 15.23
CA ILE A 103 -24.96 -16.88 16.52
C ILE A 103 -23.48 -16.64 16.87
N GLY A 104 -22.65 -16.24 15.89
CA GLY A 104 -21.21 -16.04 16.05
C GLY A 104 -20.45 -17.37 16.08
N LEU A 105 -19.63 -17.63 15.07
CA LEU A 105 -18.76 -18.80 15.01
C LEU A 105 -17.34 -18.40 15.43
N ASN A 106 -16.61 -19.36 15.99
CA ASN A 106 -15.21 -19.14 16.25
C ASN A 106 -14.40 -19.17 14.93
N ALA A 107 -13.28 -18.45 14.88
CA ALA A 107 -12.46 -18.34 13.68
C ALA A 107 -11.96 -19.70 13.16
N LYS A 108 -11.70 -20.67 14.05
CA LYS A 108 -11.24 -22.01 13.65
C LYS A 108 -12.31 -22.79 12.90
N SER A 109 -13.57 -22.72 13.36
CA SER A 109 -14.69 -23.40 12.68
C SER A 109 -14.92 -22.82 11.29
N LYS A 110 -14.91 -21.49 11.15
CA LYS A 110 -15.00 -20.83 9.84
C LYS A 110 -13.87 -21.29 8.91
N PHE A 111 -12.65 -21.30 9.40
CA PHE A 111 -11.49 -21.71 8.62
C PHE A 111 -11.55 -23.16 8.14
N ILE A 112 -12.05 -24.07 8.96
CA ILE A 112 -12.25 -25.49 8.58
C ILE A 112 -13.28 -25.59 7.45
N VAL A 113 -14.40 -24.86 7.53
CA VAL A 113 -15.42 -24.86 6.46
C VAL A 113 -14.87 -24.26 5.17
N GLN A 114 -14.12 -23.16 5.25
CA GLN A 114 -13.45 -22.56 4.08
C GLN A 114 -12.49 -23.54 3.40
N ILE A 115 -11.68 -24.28 4.17
CA ILE A 115 -10.79 -25.32 3.63
C ILE A 115 -11.62 -26.44 2.97
N GLY A 116 -12.68 -26.90 3.63
CA GLY A 116 -13.56 -27.95 3.10
C GLY A 116 -14.21 -27.56 1.77
N THR A 117 -14.77 -26.35 1.70
CA THR A 117 -15.41 -25.82 0.48
C THR A 117 -14.41 -25.58 -0.65
N ALA A 118 -13.20 -25.09 -0.33
CA ALA A 118 -12.13 -24.94 -1.30
C ALA A 118 -11.61 -26.29 -1.82
N ALA A 119 -11.55 -27.31 -0.96
CA ALA A 119 -11.08 -28.66 -1.33
C ALA A 119 -12.05 -29.41 -2.26
N ILE A 120 -13.32 -29.02 -2.32
CA ILE A 120 -14.29 -29.58 -3.27
C ILE A 120 -13.93 -29.23 -4.71
N LEU A 121 -13.31 -28.08 -4.98
CA LEU A 121 -13.00 -27.62 -6.35
C LEU A 121 -12.00 -28.53 -7.06
N PRO A 122 -10.86 -28.93 -6.48
CA PRO A 122 -9.94 -29.88 -7.11
C PRO A 122 -10.55 -31.26 -7.40
N LEU A 123 -11.55 -31.71 -6.62
CA LEU A 123 -12.26 -32.96 -6.92
C LEU A 123 -13.01 -32.91 -8.25
N ALA A 124 -13.38 -31.71 -8.70
CA ALA A 124 -13.98 -31.46 -10.01
C ALA A 124 -12.94 -31.17 -11.11
N GLY A 125 -11.66 -31.37 -10.85
CA GLY A 125 -10.59 -31.04 -11.78
C GLY A 125 -10.27 -29.54 -11.89
N LEU A 126 -10.78 -28.73 -10.95
CA LEU A 126 -10.55 -27.28 -10.92
C LEU A 126 -9.37 -26.96 -9.99
N TYR A 127 -8.17 -26.85 -10.54
CA TYR A 127 -6.96 -26.56 -9.76
C TYR A 127 -5.97 -25.71 -10.56
N VAL A 128 -5.14 -24.98 -9.86
CA VAL A 128 -4.05 -24.17 -10.44
C VAL A 128 -2.98 -25.13 -10.96
N ASN A 129 -2.88 -25.24 -12.27
CA ASN A 129 -1.93 -26.14 -12.95
C ASN A 129 -0.84 -25.40 -13.73
N ASN A 130 -0.92 -24.09 -13.84
CA ASN A 130 0.08 -23.27 -14.52
C ASN A 130 0.25 -21.92 -13.80
N LEU A 131 1.48 -21.43 -13.68
CA LEU A 131 1.82 -20.12 -13.12
C LEU A 131 2.35 -19.14 -14.18
N TYR A 132 2.29 -19.53 -15.45
CA TYR A 132 2.62 -18.68 -16.60
C TYR A 132 3.98 -17.96 -16.50
N GLY A 133 4.99 -18.66 -15.98
CA GLY A 133 6.36 -18.15 -15.85
C GLY A 133 6.63 -17.32 -14.58
N LEU A 134 5.70 -17.28 -13.62
CA LEU A 134 5.97 -16.67 -12.33
C LEU A 134 7.15 -17.38 -11.63
N PHE A 135 8.21 -16.63 -11.31
CA PHE A 135 9.48 -17.16 -10.80
C PHE A 135 10.08 -18.28 -11.66
N GLY A 136 9.81 -18.27 -12.98
CA GLY A 136 10.23 -19.31 -13.93
C GLY A 136 9.41 -20.58 -13.89
N ILE A 137 8.33 -20.65 -13.11
CA ILE A 137 7.44 -21.81 -12.98
C ILE A 137 6.32 -21.69 -14.00
N HIS A 138 6.19 -22.65 -14.89
CA HIS A 138 5.07 -22.78 -15.82
C HIS A 138 4.08 -23.82 -15.30
N GLU A 139 4.41 -25.09 -15.41
CA GLU A 139 3.53 -26.17 -14.99
C GLU A 139 3.62 -26.44 -13.49
N VAL A 140 2.49 -26.69 -12.86
CA VAL A 140 2.39 -27.03 -11.44
C VAL A 140 1.97 -28.50 -11.32
N PRO A 141 2.72 -29.33 -10.60
CA PRO A 141 2.35 -30.73 -10.36
C PRO A 141 0.97 -30.84 -9.67
N PHE A 142 0.22 -31.89 -10.00
CA PHE A 142 -1.17 -32.08 -9.57
C PHE A 142 -1.38 -31.88 -8.06
N VAL A 143 -0.59 -32.55 -7.22
CA VAL A 143 -0.71 -32.44 -5.76
C VAL A 143 -0.45 -31.02 -5.27
N THR A 144 0.60 -30.39 -5.78
CA THR A 144 0.95 -29.00 -5.45
C THR A 144 -0.15 -28.05 -5.91
N GLY A 145 -0.71 -28.30 -7.11
CA GLY A 145 -1.81 -27.52 -7.66
C GLY A 145 -3.08 -27.59 -6.81
N ILE A 146 -3.40 -28.76 -6.26
CA ILE A 146 -4.51 -28.91 -5.31
C ILE A 146 -4.28 -28.08 -4.06
N LEU A 147 -3.12 -28.21 -3.43
CA LEU A 147 -2.78 -27.44 -2.21
C LEU A 147 -2.78 -25.93 -2.47
N LEU A 148 -2.22 -25.53 -3.59
CA LEU A 148 -2.19 -24.12 -4.01
C LEU A 148 -3.61 -23.58 -4.26
N THR A 149 -4.49 -24.37 -4.86
CA THR A 149 -5.89 -24.00 -5.09
C THR A 149 -6.63 -23.76 -3.77
N ILE A 150 -6.53 -24.71 -2.84
CA ILE A 150 -7.14 -24.58 -1.52
C ILE A 150 -6.59 -23.32 -0.81
N PHE A 151 -5.28 -23.15 -0.83
CA PHE A 151 -4.65 -21.97 -0.24
C PHE A 151 -5.15 -20.66 -0.86
N VAL A 152 -5.16 -20.54 -2.18
CA VAL A 152 -5.58 -19.32 -2.89
C VAL A 152 -7.04 -18.98 -2.62
N VAL A 153 -7.94 -19.96 -2.69
CA VAL A 153 -9.38 -19.74 -2.44
C VAL A 153 -9.61 -19.29 -1.00
N VAL A 154 -9.05 -20.01 -0.02
CA VAL A 154 -9.19 -19.67 1.41
C VAL A 154 -8.54 -18.31 1.71
N PHE A 155 -7.41 -18.01 1.07
CA PHE A 155 -6.70 -16.76 1.27
C PHE A 155 -7.49 -15.56 0.73
N ILE A 156 -8.05 -15.66 -0.49
CA ILE A 156 -8.91 -14.61 -1.07
C ILE A 156 -10.20 -14.46 -0.24
N ASP A 157 -10.82 -15.56 0.18
CA ASP A 157 -12.03 -15.54 1.01
C ASP A 157 -11.79 -14.78 2.32
N ASN A 158 -10.71 -15.10 3.04
CA ASN A 158 -10.34 -14.35 4.24
C ASN A 158 -9.95 -12.90 3.95
N ALA A 159 -9.31 -12.61 2.80
CA ALA A 159 -8.91 -11.26 2.46
C ALA A 159 -10.13 -10.34 2.24
N ILE A 160 -11.17 -10.84 1.56
CA ILE A 160 -12.43 -10.10 1.36
C ILE A 160 -13.19 -9.94 2.68
N ASN A 161 -13.21 -10.96 3.53
CA ASN A 161 -13.85 -10.88 4.85
C ASN A 161 -13.13 -9.88 5.78
N LEU A 162 -11.80 -9.89 5.84
CA LEU A 162 -11.03 -9.02 6.73
C LEU A 162 -10.97 -7.56 6.27
N ILE A 163 -11.15 -7.28 4.96
CA ILE A 163 -11.17 -5.91 4.46
C ILE A 163 -12.53 -5.21 4.69
N ASP A 164 -13.59 -5.96 5.04
CA ASP A 164 -14.95 -5.44 5.31
C ASP A 164 -15.01 -4.70 6.65
N GLY A 165 -14.22 -3.64 6.79
CA GLY A 165 -14.12 -2.84 8.03
C GLY A 165 -14.74 -1.45 7.95
N ILE A 166 -15.06 -0.94 6.76
CA ILE A 166 -15.76 0.34 6.53
C ILE A 166 -16.77 0.21 5.40
N ASP A 167 -17.80 1.05 5.45
CA ASP A 167 -18.89 1.06 4.47
C ASP A 167 -18.38 1.13 3.03
N GLY A 168 -18.86 0.21 2.20
CA GLY A 168 -18.56 0.15 0.76
C GLY A 168 -17.20 -0.45 0.40
N LEU A 169 -16.31 -0.75 1.35
CA LEU A 169 -14.94 -1.14 0.99
C LEU A 169 -14.88 -2.54 0.37
N ALA A 170 -15.39 -3.55 1.07
CA ALA A 170 -15.41 -4.91 0.54
C ALA A 170 -16.29 -4.99 -0.73
N ALA A 171 -17.46 -4.33 -0.73
CA ALA A 171 -18.33 -4.26 -1.91
C ALA A 171 -17.66 -3.57 -3.09
N GLY A 172 -17.01 -2.43 -2.89
CA GLY A 172 -16.33 -1.67 -3.94
C GLY A 172 -15.16 -2.43 -4.55
N LEU A 173 -14.29 -3.02 -3.73
CA LEU A 173 -13.18 -3.86 -4.22
C LEU A 173 -13.70 -5.10 -4.95
N SER A 174 -14.76 -5.75 -4.44
CA SER A 174 -15.39 -6.89 -5.12
C SER A 174 -16.04 -6.48 -6.45
N ILE A 175 -16.66 -5.31 -6.56
CA ILE A 175 -17.20 -4.78 -7.81
C ILE A 175 -16.08 -4.57 -8.83
N LEU A 176 -14.96 -3.94 -8.43
CA LEU A 176 -13.80 -3.76 -9.32
C LEU A 176 -13.24 -5.11 -9.79
N THR A 177 -13.08 -6.06 -8.87
CA THR A 177 -12.57 -7.40 -9.19
C THR A 177 -13.50 -8.14 -10.14
N LEU A 178 -14.80 -8.19 -9.84
CA LEU A 178 -15.79 -8.89 -10.67
C LEU A 178 -15.97 -8.22 -12.03
N ALA A 179 -15.94 -6.90 -12.11
CA ALA A 179 -15.99 -6.17 -13.39
C ALA A 179 -14.76 -6.48 -14.26
N GLY A 180 -13.56 -6.50 -13.68
CA GLY A 180 -12.35 -6.89 -14.38
C GLY A 180 -12.39 -8.34 -14.89
N LEU A 181 -12.84 -9.28 -14.05
CA LEU A 181 -13.04 -10.68 -14.46
C LEU A 181 -14.13 -10.84 -15.51
N LEU A 182 -15.22 -10.06 -15.44
CA LEU A 182 -16.28 -10.06 -16.46
C LEU A 182 -15.73 -9.64 -17.83
N ILE A 183 -14.98 -8.53 -17.88
CA ILE A 183 -14.35 -8.04 -19.10
C ILE A 183 -13.39 -9.11 -19.67
N TYR A 184 -12.62 -9.75 -18.80
CA TYR A 184 -11.71 -10.81 -19.20
C TYR A 184 -12.46 -12.03 -19.78
N PHE A 185 -13.48 -12.53 -19.09
CA PHE A 185 -14.22 -13.73 -19.53
C PHE A 185 -15.03 -13.53 -20.81
N VAL A 186 -15.63 -12.37 -21.01
CA VAL A 186 -16.41 -12.07 -22.23
C VAL A 186 -15.55 -12.14 -23.50
N ASN A 187 -14.28 -11.80 -23.38
CA ASN A 187 -13.38 -11.73 -24.54
C ASN A 187 -12.78 -13.10 -24.92
N TYR A 188 -12.94 -14.17 -24.09
CA TYR A 188 -12.11 -15.36 -24.29
C TYR A 188 -12.82 -16.64 -24.75
N SER A 189 -14.02 -16.99 -24.38
CA SER A 189 -14.69 -18.17 -24.95
C SER A 189 -16.16 -18.31 -24.59
N VAL A 190 -16.87 -19.13 -25.41
CA VAL A 190 -18.28 -19.50 -25.19
C VAL A 190 -18.49 -20.18 -23.82
N PHE A 191 -17.55 -21.02 -23.37
CA PHE A 191 -17.60 -21.66 -22.05
C PHE A 191 -17.62 -20.66 -20.89
N MET A 192 -16.97 -19.49 -21.05
CA MET A 192 -16.95 -18.46 -20.01
C MET A 192 -18.17 -17.53 -20.05
N GLN A 193 -18.95 -17.58 -21.10
CA GLN A 193 -20.17 -16.79 -21.20
C GLN A 193 -21.17 -17.16 -20.10
N THR A 194 -21.26 -18.43 -19.69
CA THR A 194 -22.05 -18.88 -18.55
C THR A 194 -21.60 -18.22 -17.24
N TYR A 195 -20.30 -18.23 -16.97
CA TYR A 195 -19.76 -17.57 -15.78
C TYR A 195 -19.90 -16.05 -15.85
N SER A 196 -19.80 -15.45 -17.06
CA SER A 196 -20.03 -14.01 -17.26
C SER A 196 -21.45 -13.60 -16.86
N ILE A 197 -22.47 -14.43 -17.15
CA ILE A 197 -23.86 -14.17 -16.72
C ILE A 197 -23.98 -14.21 -15.20
N VAL A 198 -23.34 -15.19 -14.54
CA VAL A 198 -23.31 -15.29 -13.08
C VAL A 198 -22.61 -14.08 -12.45
N VAL A 199 -21.47 -13.68 -13.00
CA VAL A 199 -20.70 -12.50 -12.52
C VAL A 199 -21.52 -11.22 -12.70
N ALA A 200 -22.21 -11.06 -13.85
CA ALA A 200 -23.09 -9.92 -14.08
C ALA A 200 -24.25 -9.87 -13.08
N GLY A 201 -24.84 -11.05 -12.76
CA GLY A 201 -25.84 -11.15 -11.72
C GLY A 201 -25.30 -10.75 -10.33
N LEU A 202 -24.10 -11.22 -9.96
CA LEU A 202 -23.49 -10.86 -8.69
C LEU A 202 -23.16 -9.37 -8.60
N LEU A 203 -22.70 -8.75 -9.70
CA LEU A 203 -22.49 -7.30 -9.80
C LEU A 203 -23.79 -6.52 -9.57
N GLY A 204 -24.92 -6.97 -10.13
CA GLY A 204 -26.24 -6.35 -9.92
C GLY A 204 -26.67 -6.39 -8.44
N ALA A 205 -26.50 -7.54 -7.77
CA ALA A 205 -26.79 -7.68 -6.35
C ALA A 205 -25.92 -6.75 -5.48
N LEU A 206 -24.61 -6.69 -5.78
CA LEU A 206 -23.67 -5.81 -5.08
C LEU A 206 -23.96 -4.32 -5.31
N ALA A 207 -24.38 -3.93 -6.50
CA ALA A 207 -24.77 -2.55 -6.79
C ALA A 207 -25.99 -2.14 -5.95
N ALA A 208 -27.03 -2.99 -5.87
CA ALA A 208 -28.18 -2.76 -5.00
C ALA A 208 -27.78 -2.64 -3.54
N PHE A 209 -26.98 -3.59 -3.02
CA PHE A 209 -26.48 -3.56 -1.65
C PHE A 209 -25.68 -2.30 -1.33
N SER A 210 -24.77 -1.90 -2.25
CA SER A 210 -23.91 -0.72 -2.09
C SER A 210 -24.72 0.56 -1.87
N TYR A 211 -25.87 0.67 -2.48
CA TYR A 211 -26.77 1.79 -2.25
C TYR A 211 -27.20 1.87 -0.76
N PHE A 212 -27.64 0.78 -0.17
CA PHE A 212 -28.05 0.73 1.24
C PHE A 212 -26.87 0.83 2.19
N ASN A 213 -25.73 0.27 1.85
CA ASN A 213 -24.55 0.25 2.70
C ASN A 213 -23.86 1.62 2.74
N ILE A 214 -23.67 2.28 1.60
CA ILE A 214 -22.93 3.57 1.50
C ILE A 214 -23.85 4.75 1.81
N PHE A 215 -25.03 4.82 1.17
CA PHE A 215 -25.95 5.96 1.26
C PHE A 215 -27.06 5.78 2.30
N GLY A 216 -27.24 4.57 2.82
CA GLY A 216 -28.21 4.28 3.87
C GLY A 216 -27.91 5.07 5.14
N LYS A 217 -28.97 5.45 5.87
CA LYS A 217 -28.90 6.21 7.13
C LYS A 217 -29.44 5.34 8.27
N ALA A 218 -28.65 5.19 9.34
CA ALA A 218 -29.06 4.45 10.53
C ALA A 218 -30.33 5.04 11.17
N ASP A 219 -30.46 6.38 11.18
CA ASP A 219 -31.64 7.08 11.74
C ASP A 219 -32.93 6.84 10.96
N ARG A 220 -32.83 6.51 9.66
CA ARG A 220 -33.96 6.18 8.79
C ARG A 220 -34.16 4.68 8.63
N ASN A 221 -33.36 3.85 9.36
CA ASN A 221 -33.35 2.39 9.24
C ASN A 221 -33.18 1.89 7.79
N THR A 222 -32.38 2.58 6.98
CA THR A 222 -32.07 2.19 5.61
C THR A 222 -30.65 1.65 5.45
N LYS A 223 -29.82 1.71 6.50
CA LYS A 223 -28.44 1.27 6.48
C LYS A 223 -28.32 -0.20 6.87
N ILE A 224 -27.47 -0.94 6.16
CA ILE A 224 -27.20 -2.36 6.44
C ILE A 224 -25.71 -2.66 6.20
N PHE A 225 -25.13 -3.52 7.04
CA PHE A 225 -23.80 -4.09 6.85
C PHE A 225 -23.85 -5.38 6.06
N MET A 226 -22.72 -5.71 5.41
CA MET A 226 -22.59 -6.91 4.57
C MET A 226 -22.75 -8.18 5.41
N GLY A 227 -22.05 -8.27 6.52
CA GLY A 227 -21.96 -9.46 7.35
C GLY A 227 -21.08 -10.56 6.74
N ASP A 228 -20.88 -11.62 7.52
CA ASP A 228 -20.07 -12.75 7.10
C ASP A 228 -20.76 -13.59 6.01
N SER A 229 -22.09 -13.60 5.97
CA SER A 229 -22.87 -14.20 4.86
C SER A 229 -22.53 -13.60 3.50
N GLY A 230 -22.28 -12.29 3.44
CA GLY A 230 -21.88 -11.59 2.22
C GLY A 230 -20.40 -11.72 1.90
N SER A 231 -19.55 -11.37 2.85
CA SER A 231 -18.10 -11.31 2.61
C SER A 231 -17.49 -12.69 2.31
N LEU A 232 -17.89 -13.75 3.02
CA LEU A 232 -17.43 -15.12 2.73
C LEU A 232 -17.94 -15.62 1.38
N SER A 233 -19.23 -15.38 1.07
CA SER A 233 -19.77 -15.78 -0.24
C SER A 233 -19.07 -15.09 -1.40
N LEU A 234 -18.77 -13.78 -1.26
CA LEU A 234 -18.02 -13.00 -2.27
C LEU A 234 -16.60 -13.50 -2.40
N GLY A 235 -15.92 -13.72 -1.27
CA GLY A 235 -14.55 -14.22 -1.25
C GLY A 235 -14.43 -15.58 -1.93
N TYR A 236 -15.34 -16.52 -1.63
CA TYR A 236 -15.41 -17.82 -2.29
C TYR A 236 -15.68 -17.71 -3.80
N CYS A 237 -16.65 -16.86 -4.23
CA CYS A 237 -16.93 -16.63 -5.64
C CYS A 237 -15.71 -16.06 -6.37
N ILE A 238 -15.07 -15.04 -5.81
CA ILE A 238 -13.88 -14.40 -6.40
C ILE A 238 -12.72 -15.41 -6.43
N GLY A 239 -12.49 -16.18 -5.35
CA GLY A 239 -11.47 -17.21 -5.30
C GLY A 239 -11.66 -18.30 -6.36
N PHE A 240 -12.90 -18.80 -6.52
CA PHE A 240 -13.25 -19.74 -7.57
C PHE A 240 -12.99 -19.17 -8.97
N LEU A 241 -13.44 -17.94 -9.24
CA LEU A 241 -13.26 -17.30 -10.53
C LEU A 241 -11.78 -17.01 -10.83
N ALA A 242 -10.99 -16.68 -9.82
CA ALA A 242 -9.54 -16.50 -9.93
C ALA A 242 -8.84 -17.82 -10.31
N VAL A 243 -9.18 -18.93 -9.64
CA VAL A 243 -8.67 -20.26 -10.00
C VAL A 243 -9.07 -20.64 -11.42
N LYS A 244 -10.33 -20.37 -11.78
CA LYS A 244 -10.85 -20.62 -13.12
C LYS A 244 -10.12 -19.80 -14.19
N CYS A 245 -9.70 -18.60 -13.85
CA CYS A 245 -8.89 -17.74 -14.71
C CYS A 245 -7.48 -18.30 -14.91
N VAL A 246 -6.83 -18.76 -13.86
CA VAL A 246 -5.44 -19.27 -13.90
C VAL A 246 -5.32 -20.69 -14.45
N MET A 247 -6.38 -21.50 -14.32
CA MET A 247 -6.37 -22.88 -14.79
C MET A 247 -6.11 -22.95 -16.29
N ASP A 248 -5.04 -23.64 -16.69
CA ASP A 248 -4.70 -23.89 -18.09
C ASP A 248 -5.40 -25.17 -18.59
N ASN A 249 -6.11 -25.03 -19.71
CA ASN A 249 -6.72 -26.14 -20.42
C ASN A 249 -6.70 -25.82 -21.91
N THR A 250 -5.66 -26.28 -22.58
CA THR A 250 -5.41 -26.01 -24.02
C THR A 250 -6.52 -26.48 -24.93
N ASN A 251 -7.36 -27.45 -24.51
CA ASN A 251 -8.52 -27.90 -25.26
C ASN A 251 -9.72 -26.92 -25.22
N ILE A 252 -9.73 -26.02 -24.23
CA ILE A 252 -10.83 -25.08 -23.99
C ILE A 252 -10.38 -23.64 -24.26
N TRP A 253 -9.09 -23.35 -24.06
CA TRP A 253 -8.55 -22.00 -24.10
C TRP A 253 -7.32 -21.90 -25.02
N PRO A 254 -7.20 -20.81 -25.79
CA PRO A 254 -5.92 -20.48 -26.40
C PRO A 254 -4.88 -20.13 -25.30
N THR A 255 -3.62 -20.15 -25.67
CA THR A 255 -2.53 -19.72 -24.77
C THR A 255 -2.78 -18.30 -24.25
N ARG A 256 -2.74 -18.11 -22.93
CA ARG A 256 -3.10 -16.86 -22.25
C ARG A 256 -2.02 -16.44 -21.27
N PRO A 257 -0.96 -15.80 -21.72
CA PRO A 257 0.14 -15.39 -20.86
C PRO A 257 -0.31 -14.47 -19.70
N GLU A 258 -1.42 -13.75 -19.86
CA GLU A 258 -2.01 -12.86 -18.86
C GLU A 258 -2.87 -13.58 -17.81
N ALA A 259 -3.13 -14.86 -17.94
CA ALA A 259 -4.08 -15.60 -17.11
C ALA A 259 -3.74 -15.58 -15.61
N PHE A 260 -2.47 -15.47 -15.25
CA PHE A 260 -2.04 -15.29 -13.86
C PHE A 260 -2.15 -13.82 -13.41
N ILE A 261 -1.64 -12.89 -14.23
CA ILE A 261 -1.50 -11.50 -13.80
C ILE A 261 -2.84 -10.80 -13.61
N VAL A 262 -3.86 -11.17 -14.40
CA VAL A 262 -5.20 -10.57 -14.31
C VAL A 262 -5.84 -10.81 -12.94
N PRO A 263 -6.13 -12.04 -12.49
CA PRO A 263 -6.74 -12.27 -11.18
C PRO A 263 -5.83 -11.82 -10.04
N PHE A 264 -4.49 -11.97 -10.16
CA PHE A 264 -3.54 -11.46 -9.19
C PHE A 264 -3.74 -9.96 -8.95
N THR A 265 -3.73 -9.16 -10.02
CA THR A 265 -3.89 -7.70 -9.94
C THR A 265 -5.23 -7.30 -9.31
N LEU A 266 -6.31 -7.96 -9.71
CA LEU A 266 -7.67 -7.64 -9.27
C LEU A 266 -7.89 -7.89 -7.77
N VAL A 267 -7.22 -8.89 -7.17
CA VAL A 267 -7.32 -9.19 -5.75
C VAL A 267 -6.13 -8.68 -4.94
N PHE A 268 -5.18 -7.96 -5.57
CA PHE A 268 -3.89 -7.62 -4.95
C PHE A 268 -4.05 -6.79 -3.68
N VAL A 269 -4.85 -5.73 -3.69
CA VAL A 269 -4.97 -4.80 -2.54
C VAL A 269 -5.50 -5.51 -1.28
N PRO A 270 -6.62 -6.24 -1.30
CA PRO A 270 -7.10 -6.94 -0.10
C PRO A 270 -6.13 -8.03 0.35
N THR A 271 -5.52 -8.80 -0.57
CA THR A 271 -4.59 -9.88 -0.22
C THR A 271 -3.26 -9.35 0.33
N ALA A 272 -2.70 -8.29 -0.26
CA ALA A 272 -1.49 -7.64 0.24
C ALA A 272 -1.69 -7.04 1.63
N ASP A 273 -2.88 -6.51 1.94
CA ASP A 273 -3.19 -5.99 3.28
C ASP A 273 -3.19 -7.11 4.32
N VAL A 274 -3.77 -8.27 4.01
CA VAL A 274 -3.74 -9.44 4.91
C VAL A 274 -2.32 -9.95 5.12
N VAL A 275 -1.50 -10.07 4.06
CA VAL A 275 -0.08 -10.47 4.18
C VAL A 275 0.64 -9.51 5.12
N ARG A 276 0.48 -8.21 4.90
CA ARG A 276 1.13 -7.17 5.72
C ARG A 276 0.73 -7.27 7.20
N VAL A 277 -0.56 -7.42 7.48
CA VAL A 277 -1.06 -7.56 8.86
C VAL A 277 -0.55 -8.85 9.50
N THR A 278 -0.54 -9.96 8.76
CA THR A 278 -0.02 -11.25 9.22
C THR A 278 1.48 -11.15 9.55
N LEU A 279 2.28 -10.56 8.67
CA LEU A 279 3.71 -10.35 8.90
C LEU A 279 3.95 -9.44 10.12
N HIS A 280 3.16 -8.39 10.27
CA HIS A 280 3.22 -7.53 11.46
C HIS A 280 2.97 -8.31 12.76
N ARG A 281 1.93 -9.16 12.79
CA ARG A 281 1.62 -10.01 13.95
C ARG A 281 2.72 -11.01 14.26
N LEU A 282 3.26 -11.70 13.26
CA LEU A 282 4.38 -12.62 13.40
C LEU A 282 5.61 -11.94 13.99
N ARG A 283 5.96 -10.74 13.48
CA ARG A 283 7.09 -9.96 13.97
C ARG A 283 6.93 -9.54 15.43
N HIS A 284 5.71 -9.26 15.87
CA HIS A 284 5.40 -8.84 17.25
C HIS A 284 4.91 -10.00 18.14
N ARG A 285 5.02 -11.25 17.68
CA ARG A 285 4.59 -12.46 18.39
C ARG A 285 3.13 -12.41 18.85
N GLN A 286 2.26 -11.79 18.06
CA GLN A 286 0.83 -11.68 18.33
C GLN A 286 0.09 -12.86 17.70
N PRO A 287 -1.03 -13.33 18.32
CA PRO A 287 -1.84 -14.39 17.73
C PRO A 287 -2.45 -13.98 16.38
N LEU A 288 -2.44 -14.91 15.41
CA LEU A 288 -2.87 -14.64 14.03
C LEU A 288 -4.37 -14.34 13.88
N PHE A 289 -5.21 -14.92 14.74
CA PHE A 289 -6.68 -14.86 14.62
C PHE A 289 -7.35 -13.85 15.56
N ILE A 290 -6.61 -12.93 16.15
CA ILE A 290 -7.19 -11.84 16.96
C ILE A 290 -7.43 -10.63 16.08
N ALA A 291 -8.63 -10.03 16.21
CA ALA A 291 -8.97 -8.78 15.53
C ALA A 291 -8.07 -7.62 16.01
N ASP A 292 -7.53 -6.85 15.08
CA ASP A 292 -6.72 -5.66 15.38
C ASP A 292 -7.12 -4.44 14.53
N LYS A 293 -6.48 -3.30 14.79
CA LYS A 293 -6.72 -2.04 14.07
C LYS A 293 -5.57 -1.70 13.09
N ASN A 294 -4.90 -2.72 12.54
CA ASN A 294 -3.73 -2.51 11.66
C ASN A 294 -4.05 -2.58 10.17
N HIS A 295 -5.27 -2.93 9.76
CA HIS A 295 -5.67 -2.93 8.36
C HIS A 295 -5.54 -1.53 7.74
N ILE A 296 -5.32 -1.46 6.41
CA ILE A 296 -5.06 -0.21 5.68
C ILE A 296 -6.13 0.87 5.93
N HIS A 297 -7.41 0.51 5.97
CA HIS A 297 -8.50 1.44 6.26
C HIS A 297 -8.40 2.04 7.66
N HIS A 298 -8.03 1.27 8.68
CA HIS A 298 -7.81 1.78 10.03
C HIS A 298 -6.62 2.75 10.09
N LYS A 299 -5.55 2.47 9.36
CA LYS A 299 -4.39 3.37 9.28
C LYS A 299 -4.72 4.70 8.61
N LEU A 300 -5.46 4.67 7.50
CA LEU A 300 -5.90 5.90 6.82
C LEU A 300 -6.83 6.75 7.72
N MET A 301 -7.72 6.11 8.46
CA MET A 301 -8.56 6.81 9.43
C MET A 301 -7.77 7.38 10.61
N LYS A 302 -6.75 6.65 11.10
CA LYS A 302 -5.79 7.14 12.10
C LYS A 302 -4.98 8.33 11.58
N ALA A 303 -4.72 8.38 10.27
CA ALA A 303 -4.11 9.52 9.58
C ALA A 303 -5.06 10.71 9.38
N GLY A 304 -6.30 10.67 9.93
CA GLY A 304 -7.27 11.76 9.89
C GLY A 304 -8.26 11.71 8.71
N MET A 305 -8.21 10.69 7.87
CA MET A 305 -9.18 10.53 6.78
C MET A 305 -10.55 10.09 7.30
N SER A 306 -11.61 10.63 6.73
CA SER A 306 -12.97 10.10 6.94
C SER A 306 -13.11 8.71 6.29
N GLN A 307 -14.16 7.94 6.67
CA GLN A 307 -14.45 6.63 6.05
C GLN A 307 -14.56 6.73 4.52
N HIS A 308 -15.25 7.74 4.01
CA HIS A 308 -15.41 7.95 2.56
C HIS A 308 -14.08 8.30 1.86
N GLN A 309 -13.23 9.10 2.49
CA GLN A 309 -11.90 9.40 1.95
C GLN A 309 -11.00 8.15 1.94
N ALA A 310 -11.03 7.34 3.00
CA ALA A 310 -10.30 6.09 3.06
C ALA A 310 -10.81 5.09 2.01
N LEU A 311 -12.14 4.97 1.83
CA LEU A 311 -12.76 4.17 0.77
C LEU A 311 -12.25 4.60 -0.60
N LEU A 312 -12.38 5.89 -0.94
CA LEU A 312 -11.96 6.41 -2.25
C LEU A 312 -10.47 6.22 -2.49
N PHE A 313 -9.63 6.43 -1.48
CA PHE A 313 -8.19 6.21 -1.57
C PHE A 313 -7.86 4.74 -1.90
N ILE A 314 -8.48 3.78 -1.20
CA ILE A 314 -8.19 2.35 -1.40
C ILE A 314 -8.71 1.89 -2.78
N LEU A 315 -9.90 2.34 -3.21
CA LEU A 315 -10.41 2.05 -4.55
C LEU A 315 -9.54 2.67 -5.65
N ALA A 316 -9.07 3.90 -5.47
CA ALA A 316 -8.13 4.54 -6.39
C ALA A 316 -6.79 3.79 -6.45
N LEU A 317 -6.30 3.31 -5.31
CA LEU A 317 -5.09 2.49 -5.24
C LEU A 317 -5.28 1.17 -6.03
N ALA A 318 -6.42 0.47 -5.86
CA ALA A 318 -6.72 -0.73 -6.61
C ALA A 318 -6.81 -0.47 -8.12
N MET A 319 -7.47 0.63 -8.53
CA MET A 319 -7.50 1.06 -9.93
C MET A 319 -6.12 1.39 -10.48
N THR A 320 -5.24 1.99 -9.68
CA THR A 320 -3.86 2.29 -10.09
C THR A 320 -3.11 0.99 -10.42
N TYR A 321 -3.21 -0.06 -9.59
CA TYR A 321 -2.61 -1.37 -9.90
C TYR A 321 -3.17 -1.96 -11.19
N ILE A 322 -4.49 -1.90 -11.39
CA ILE A 322 -5.13 -2.41 -12.62
C ILE A 322 -4.56 -1.70 -13.86
N VAL A 323 -4.51 -0.36 -13.84
CA VAL A 323 -4.02 0.43 -14.97
C VAL A 323 -2.52 0.21 -15.20
N VAL A 324 -1.72 0.25 -14.13
CA VAL A 324 -0.26 0.06 -14.21
C VAL A 324 0.08 -1.33 -14.75
N ASN A 325 -0.55 -2.39 -14.23
CA ASN A 325 -0.28 -3.75 -14.68
C ASN A 325 -0.79 -4.01 -16.10
N TYR A 326 -1.91 -3.42 -16.50
CA TYR A 326 -2.37 -3.47 -17.89
C TYR A 326 -1.34 -2.84 -18.85
N LEU A 327 -0.70 -1.75 -18.47
CA LEU A 327 0.33 -1.09 -19.27
C LEU A 327 1.67 -1.85 -19.25
N LEU A 328 2.04 -2.45 -18.12
CA LEU A 328 3.33 -3.14 -17.96
C LEU A 328 3.33 -4.56 -18.53
N TYR A 329 2.19 -5.25 -18.49
CA TYR A 329 2.06 -6.65 -18.87
C TYR A 329 2.60 -6.97 -20.28
N PRO A 330 2.38 -6.17 -21.34
CA PRO A 330 2.92 -6.46 -22.67
C PRO A 330 4.45 -6.36 -22.76
N HIS A 331 5.10 -5.75 -21.77
CA HIS A 331 6.52 -5.39 -21.81
C HIS A 331 7.37 -6.11 -20.77
N LEU A 332 6.77 -6.58 -19.68
CA LEU A 332 7.49 -7.16 -18.55
C LEU A 332 6.94 -8.54 -18.16
N PRO A 333 7.81 -9.48 -17.75
CA PRO A 333 7.37 -10.77 -17.22
C PRO A 333 6.60 -10.61 -15.90
N ALA A 334 5.65 -11.53 -15.65
CA ALA A 334 4.78 -11.51 -14.47
C ALA A 334 5.56 -11.38 -13.15
N THR A 335 6.71 -12.04 -13.02
CA THR A 335 7.57 -11.94 -11.83
C THR A 335 8.00 -10.50 -11.53
N ILE A 336 8.40 -9.74 -12.54
CA ILE A 336 8.85 -8.34 -12.37
C ILE A 336 7.66 -7.47 -11.98
N ILE A 337 6.50 -7.67 -12.59
CA ILE A 337 5.28 -6.93 -12.25
C ILE A 337 4.89 -7.19 -10.78
N VAL A 338 4.88 -8.44 -10.35
CA VAL A 338 4.58 -8.82 -8.95
C VAL A 338 5.56 -8.14 -7.97
N LEU A 339 6.85 -8.10 -8.30
CA LEU A 339 7.85 -7.43 -7.46
C LEU A 339 7.64 -5.91 -7.40
N ILE A 340 7.30 -5.28 -8.53
CA ILE A 340 6.95 -3.85 -8.60
C ILE A 340 5.72 -3.58 -7.72
N ASP A 341 4.68 -4.40 -7.81
CA ASP A 341 3.46 -4.25 -7.02
C ASP A 341 3.73 -4.34 -5.53
N ILE A 342 4.52 -5.32 -5.11
CA ILE A 342 4.92 -5.48 -3.70
C ILE A 342 5.73 -4.26 -3.23
N MET A 343 6.69 -3.78 -4.02
CA MET A 343 7.49 -2.60 -3.67
C MET A 343 6.61 -1.34 -3.57
N LEU A 344 5.72 -1.14 -4.53
CA LEU A 344 4.79 0.00 -4.52
C LEU A 344 3.85 -0.07 -3.32
N TYR A 345 3.32 -1.26 -2.98
CA TYR A 345 2.46 -1.43 -1.81
C TYR A 345 3.22 -1.17 -0.50
N CYS A 346 4.44 -1.66 -0.37
CA CYS A 346 5.31 -1.35 0.77
C CYS A 346 5.59 0.16 0.87
N PHE A 347 5.87 0.81 -0.25
CA PHE A 347 6.08 2.26 -0.32
C PHE A 347 4.84 3.04 0.12
N VAL A 348 3.65 2.72 -0.41
CA VAL A 348 2.39 3.36 -0.02
C VAL A 348 2.12 3.17 1.48
N ASN A 349 2.32 1.96 2.01
CA ASN A 349 2.16 1.71 3.46
C ASN A 349 3.20 2.47 4.31
N MET A 350 4.42 2.61 3.82
CA MET A 350 5.44 3.42 4.45
C MET A 350 4.98 4.88 4.51
N CYS A 351 4.48 5.45 3.41
CA CYS A 351 3.92 6.79 3.36
C CYS A 351 2.75 6.98 4.32
N ILE A 352 1.81 6.03 4.40
CA ILE A 352 0.68 6.08 5.32
C ILE A 352 1.16 6.06 6.79
N ASN A 353 2.06 5.15 7.14
CA ASN A 353 2.63 5.10 8.49
C ASN A 353 3.34 6.40 8.86
N GLN A 354 4.00 7.01 7.90
CA GLN A 354 4.76 8.23 8.04
C GLN A 354 3.90 9.47 8.20
N TYR A 355 2.73 9.50 7.55
CA TYR A 355 1.75 10.56 7.77
C TYR A 355 1.16 10.49 9.19
N ILE A 356 1.12 9.29 9.78
CA ILE A 356 0.73 9.09 11.18
C ILE A 356 1.81 9.60 12.15
N ASP A 357 3.08 9.43 11.78
CA ASP A 357 4.23 9.86 12.58
C ASP A 357 5.07 10.84 11.74
N SER A 358 4.89 12.15 11.91
CA SER A 358 5.50 13.21 11.08
C SER A 358 7.03 13.10 10.90
N HIS A 359 7.73 12.47 11.84
CA HIS A 359 9.17 12.21 11.75
C HIS A 359 9.57 11.17 10.68
N TYR A 360 8.67 10.26 10.31
CA TYR A 360 8.98 9.19 9.35
C TYR A 360 8.86 9.62 7.88
N MET A 361 7.91 10.51 7.53
CA MET A 361 7.77 11.03 6.14
C MET A 361 9.05 11.67 5.63
N LYS A 362 9.63 12.50 6.46
CA LYS A 362 10.90 13.15 6.20
C LYS A 362 12.01 12.14 5.95
N ARG A 363 12.09 11.08 6.76
CA ARG A 363 13.12 10.06 6.61
C ARG A 363 13.00 9.27 5.30
N ALA A 364 11.79 8.94 4.85
CA ALA A 364 11.61 8.24 3.58
C ALA A 364 11.99 9.11 2.39
N PHE A 365 11.55 10.36 2.40
CA PHE A 365 11.97 11.34 1.41
C PHE A 365 13.51 11.45 1.37
N ASP A 366 14.14 11.61 2.53
CA ASP A 366 15.60 11.66 2.66
C ASP A 366 16.27 10.43 2.05
N CYS A 367 15.77 9.22 2.38
CA CYS A 367 16.36 7.97 1.90
C CYS A 367 16.23 7.79 0.38
N ILE A 368 15.03 8.03 -0.17
CA ILE A 368 14.77 7.85 -1.60
C ILE A 368 15.53 8.89 -2.42
N VAL A 369 15.41 10.17 -2.04
CA VAL A 369 16.06 11.25 -2.80
C VAL A 369 17.58 11.15 -2.70
N SER A 370 18.14 10.81 -1.53
CA SER A 370 19.59 10.61 -1.40
C SER A 370 20.10 9.43 -2.22
N ALA A 371 19.36 8.31 -2.27
CA ALA A 371 19.71 7.16 -3.11
C ALA A 371 19.70 7.53 -4.60
N LEU A 372 18.67 8.22 -5.07
CA LEU A 372 18.59 8.72 -6.44
C LEU A 372 19.74 9.69 -6.75
N CYS A 373 20.02 10.65 -5.84
CA CYS A 373 21.13 11.58 -6.01
C CYS A 373 22.50 10.87 -6.04
N LEU A 374 22.71 9.85 -5.19
CA LEU A 374 23.95 9.05 -5.21
C LEU A 374 24.14 8.33 -6.54
N ILE A 375 23.08 7.81 -7.15
CA ILE A 375 23.13 7.16 -8.47
C ILE A 375 23.40 8.21 -9.56
N VAL A 376 22.62 9.29 -9.61
CA VAL A 376 22.71 10.32 -10.65
C VAL A 376 24.06 11.05 -10.61
N PHE A 377 24.53 11.40 -9.41
CA PHE A 377 25.80 12.12 -9.24
C PHE A 377 27.02 11.20 -9.10
N SER A 378 26.87 9.86 -9.21
CA SER A 378 28.00 8.94 -9.13
C SER A 378 29.16 9.23 -10.09
N PRO A 379 28.95 9.64 -11.37
CA PRO A 379 30.06 10.00 -12.25
C PRO A 379 30.79 11.25 -11.75
N LEU A 380 30.05 12.24 -11.28
CA LEU A 380 30.62 13.49 -10.72
C LEU A 380 31.39 13.21 -9.43
N PHE A 381 30.84 12.33 -8.58
CA PHE A 381 31.50 11.88 -7.36
C PHE A 381 32.84 11.21 -7.66
N LEU A 382 32.87 10.31 -8.64
CA LEU A 382 34.10 9.64 -9.07
C LEU A 382 35.11 10.62 -9.62
N LEU A 383 34.68 11.57 -10.44
CA LEU A 383 35.56 12.63 -11.00
C LEU A 383 36.17 13.47 -9.89
N CYS A 384 35.37 13.96 -8.94
CA CYS A 384 35.87 14.73 -7.79
C CYS A 384 36.86 13.90 -6.97
N TRP A 385 36.55 12.65 -6.70
CA TRP A 385 37.40 11.73 -5.95
C TRP A 385 38.78 11.54 -6.64
N LEU A 386 38.79 11.28 -7.95
CA LEU A 386 40.02 11.13 -8.74
C LEU A 386 40.88 12.40 -8.72
N VAL A 387 40.29 13.57 -8.97
CA VAL A 387 41.02 14.85 -8.99
C VAL A 387 41.65 15.17 -7.64
N ILE A 388 40.95 14.92 -6.53
CA ILE A 388 41.50 15.13 -5.19
C ILE A 388 42.60 14.11 -4.88
N LYS A 389 42.45 12.86 -5.33
CA LYS A 389 43.40 11.79 -5.11
C LYS A 389 44.74 12.06 -5.83
N MET A 390 44.68 12.67 -7.05
CA MET A 390 45.88 13.11 -7.78
C MET A 390 46.68 14.15 -7.02
N GLY A 391 46.07 14.95 -6.16
CA GLY A 391 46.75 15.91 -5.27
C GLY A 391 47.39 15.29 -4.02
N GLY A 392 47.41 13.95 -3.89
CA GLY A 392 47.96 13.21 -2.75
C GLY A 392 47.06 13.19 -1.53
N GLY A 393 47.17 12.14 -0.69
CA GLY A 393 46.42 11.95 0.56
C GLY A 393 44.96 11.45 0.39
N PRO A 394 44.14 11.41 1.47
CA PRO A 394 42.77 10.92 1.44
C PRO A 394 41.85 11.89 0.71
N ALA A 395 40.95 11.38 -0.16
CA ALA A 395 39.98 12.20 -0.90
C ALA A 395 38.79 12.60 -0.01
N ILE A 396 38.38 11.75 0.93
CA ILE A 396 37.28 11.98 1.87
C ILE A 396 37.82 12.43 3.21
N TYR A 397 37.31 13.54 3.69
CA TYR A 397 37.52 14.08 5.03
C TYR A 397 36.37 13.67 5.94
N LYS A 398 36.70 13.22 7.16
CA LYS A 398 35.75 12.80 8.18
C LYS A 398 35.90 13.70 9.40
N GLN A 399 34.78 14.16 9.94
CA GLN A 399 34.79 14.99 11.15
C GLN A 399 33.65 14.59 12.07
N GLU A 400 33.93 14.48 13.36
CA GLU A 400 32.93 14.17 14.35
C GLU A 400 31.97 15.34 14.55
N ARG A 401 30.66 15.01 14.61
CA ARG A 401 29.57 15.93 14.85
C ARG A 401 28.55 15.28 15.78
N ILE A 402 27.67 16.07 16.39
CA ILE A 402 26.57 15.58 17.22
C ILE A 402 25.28 15.61 16.42
N GLY A 403 24.55 14.50 16.47
CA GLY A 403 23.30 14.29 15.72
C GLY A 403 22.11 13.98 16.60
N LEU A 404 21.17 13.21 16.03
CA LEU A 404 19.91 12.82 16.69
C LEU A 404 20.15 12.16 18.05
N GLY A 405 19.42 12.60 19.08
CA GLY A 405 19.53 12.09 20.45
C GLY A 405 20.86 12.44 21.12
N GLY A 406 21.59 13.45 20.64
CA GLY A 406 22.89 13.85 21.19
C GLY A 406 24.03 12.85 20.87
N LYS A 407 23.83 11.92 19.92
CA LYS A 407 24.81 10.88 19.57
C LYS A 407 25.85 11.41 18.59
N PRO A 408 27.15 11.08 18.78
CA PRO A 408 28.17 11.45 17.82
C PRO A 408 28.04 10.64 16.52
N PHE A 409 28.35 11.27 15.39
CA PHE A 409 28.48 10.66 14.08
C PHE A 409 29.59 11.34 13.27
N TYR A 410 30.01 10.70 12.16
CA TYR A 410 31.02 11.28 11.28
C TYR A 410 30.36 11.86 10.03
N ILE A 411 30.52 13.20 9.82
CA ILE A 411 30.16 13.85 8.59
C ILE A 411 31.21 13.60 7.51
N TYR A 412 30.80 13.28 6.29
CA TYR A 412 31.69 13.03 5.16
C TYR A 412 31.71 14.24 4.22
N LYS A 413 32.93 14.70 3.85
CA LYS A 413 33.14 15.78 2.87
C LYS A 413 34.31 15.41 1.95
N PHE A 414 34.35 15.98 0.77
CA PHE A 414 35.60 15.98 0.01
C PHE A 414 36.61 16.88 0.67
N ARG A 415 37.86 16.45 0.66
CA ARG A 415 38.96 17.25 1.22
C ARG A 415 39.23 18.48 0.36
N THR A 416 39.15 19.65 0.97
CA THR A 416 39.38 20.94 0.34
C THR A 416 40.65 21.66 0.84
N MET A 417 41.18 21.17 1.97
CA MET A 417 42.37 21.73 2.62
C MET A 417 43.56 20.78 2.55
N VAL A 418 44.75 21.27 2.85
CA VAL A 418 45.97 20.45 3.01
C VAL A 418 45.80 19.44 4.15
N VAL A 419 46.56 18.33 4.13
CA VAL A 419 46.37 17.19 5.04
C VAL A 419 46.50 17.59 6.52
N ASP A 420 47.35 18.57 6.82
CA ASP A 420 47.66 18.99 8.20
C ASP A 420 47.00 20.32 8.59
N ALA A 421 45.89 20.70 7.96
CA ALA A 421 45.25 22.00 8.13
C ALA A 421 44.72 22.30 9.56
N GLU A 422 44.56 21.31 10.42
CA GLU A 422 44.05 21.41 11.80
C GLU A 422 45.07 21.00 12.87
N LYS A 423 46.39 20.97 12.56
CA LYS A 423 47.44 20.63 13.52
C LYS A 423 47.47 21.55 14.75
N ASP A 424 47.07 22.81 14.58
CA ASP A 424 47.13 23.84 15.64
C ASP A 424 45.80 24.01 16.38
N GLY A 425 44.90 23.04 16.30
CA GLY A 425 43.63 23.02 17.03
C GLY A 425 42.35 23.25 16.19
N GLU A 426 41.19 23.18 16.85
CA GLU A 426 39.87 23.37 16.22
C GLU A 426 39.61 24.86 15.92
N MET A 427 39.95 25.31 14.72
CA MET A 427 39.71 26.70 14.30
C MET A 427 38.43 26.82 13.46
N LEU A 428 37.63 27.86 13.73
CA LEU A 428 36.57 28.30 12.82
C LEU A 428 37.17 28.74 11.47
N TYR A 429 36.41 28.49 10.40
CA TYR A 429 36.78 29.00 9.08
C TYR A 429 36.67 30.54 9.09
N GLN A 430 37.79 31.20 8.92
CA GLN A 430 37.86 32.63 8.70
C GLN A 430 38.35 32.89 7.26
N HIS A 431 37.84 33.91 6.59
CA HIS A 431 38.27 34.27 5.20
C HIS A 431 39.78 34.50 5.09
N GLU A 432 40.42 34.88 6.17
CA GLU A 432 41.89 35.10 6.26
C GLU A 432 42.71 33.79 6.16
N ASN A 433 42.11 32.63 6.30
CA ASN A 433 42.78 31.31 6.24
C ASN A 433 42.81 30.69 4.84
N GLU A 434 42.76 31.47 3.76
CA GLU A 434 42.80 30.99 2.36
C GLU A 434 44.06 30.18 2.02
N ASN A 435 45.17 30.36 2.74
CA ASN A 435 46.43 29.66 2.51
C ASN A 435 46.38 28.15 2.79
N ARG A 436 45.41 27.69 3.54
CA ARG A 436 45.24 26.26 3.84
C ARG A 436 44.42 25.51 2.77
N MET A 437 43.78 26.21 1.85
CA MET A 437 42.97 25.58 0.81
C MET A 437 43.82 25.19 -0.42
N THR A 438 43.58 23.99 -0.93
CA THR A 438 44.11 23.53 -2.20
C THR A 438 43.44 24.25 -3.37
N LYS A 439 44.10 24.34 -4.54
CA LYS A 439 43.48 24.92 -5.76
C LYS A 439 42.16 24.19 -6.12
N THR A 440 42.17 22.85 -6.07
CA THR A 440 40.98 22.03 -6.29
C THR A 440 39.93 22.29 -5.20
N GLY A 441 40.38 22.46 -3.94
CA GLY A 441 39.48 22.73 -2.81
C GLY A 441 38.72 24.05 -2.95
N LYS A 442 39.36 25.11 -3.49
CA LYS A 442 38.69 26.38 -3.79
C LYS A 442 37.56 26.21 -4.80
N LEU A 443 37.79 25.42 -5.87
CA LEU A 443 36.77 25.13 -6.89
C LEU A 443 35.61 24.35 -6.31
N LEU A 444 35.88 23.28 -5.55
CA LEU A 444 34.85 22.42 -4.93
C LEU A 444 33.98 23.22 -3.97
N ARG A 445 34.55 24.07 -3.11
CA ARG A 445 33.78 24.89 -2.16
C ARG A 445 32.94 25.95 -2.86
N ARG A 446 33.47 26.58 -3.91
CA ARG A 446 32.73 27.59 -4.69
C ARG A 446 31.41 27.03 -5.24
N HIS A 447 31.39 25.75 -5.58
CA HIS A 447 30.22 25.08 -6.14
C HIS A 447 29.53 24.13 -5.15
N HIS A 448 29.88 24.15 -3.86
CA HIS A 448 29.39 23.25 -2.81
C HIS A 448 29.53 21.75 -3.14
N LEU A 449 30.41 21.38 -4.06
CA LEU A 449 30.69 20.00 -4.45
C LEU A 449 31.40 19.21 -3.34
N ASP A 450 32.08 19.92 -2.45
CA ASP A 450 32.74 19.32 -1.28
C ASP A 450 31.76 18.65 -0.31
N GLU A 451 30.48 19.00 -0.36
CA GLU A 451 29.43 18.45 0.49
C GLU A 451 28.68 17.26 -0.11
N LEU A 452 28.96 16.88 -1.39
CA LEU A 452 28.35 15.72 -2.03
C LEU A 452 28.44 14.42 -1.21
N PRO A 453 29.56 14.10 -0.51
CA PRO A 453 29.61 12.89 0.32
C PRO A 453 28.63 12.87 1.49
N GLN A 454 28.05 14.00 1.90
CA GLN A 454 27.00 14.03 2.92
C GLN A 454 25.70 13.33 2.47
N LEU A 455 25.48 13.15 1.16
CA LEU A 455 24.38 12.32 0.64
C LEU A 455 24.43 10.90 1.22
N TRP A 456 25.63 10.38 1.50
CA TRP A 456 25.81 9.10 2.18
C TRP A 456 25.35 9.13 3.65
N ASN A 457 25.63 10.23 4.37
CA ASN A 457 25.11 10.42 5.72
C ASN A 457 23.57 10.52 5.75
N VAL A 458 22.98 11.19 4.74
CA VAL A 458 21.53 11.26 4.60
C VAL A 458 20.96 9.86 4.33
N PHE A 459 21.56 9.10 3.42
CA PHE A 459 21.14 7.74 3.09
C PHE A 459 21.22 6.80 4.30
N LEU A 460 22.32 6.83 5.08
CA LEU A 460 22.48 6.03 6.28
C LEU A 460 21.54 6.46 7.43
N GLY A 461 21.12 7.72 7.46
CA GLY A 461 20.21 8.25 8.47
C GLY A 461 20.87 9.03 9.60
N ASP A 462 22.14 9.35 9.47
CA ASP A 462 22.84 10.25 10.39
C ASP A 462 22.36 11.68 10.22
N MET A 463 22.01 12.06 8.98
CA MET A 463 21.55 13.38 8.58
C MET A 463 20.21 13.33 7.83
N SER A 464 19.63 14.50 7.60
CA SER A 464 18.48 14.77 6.73
C SER A 464 18.89 15.80 5.68
N PHE A 465 18.15 15.95 4.58
CA PHE A 465 18.38 17.09 3.67
C PHE A 465 18.16 18.42 4.38
N VAL A 466 17.12 18.55 5.19
CA VAL A 466 16.78 19.76 5.94
C VAL A 466 16.79 19.49 7.44
N GLY A 467 17.54 20.28 8.19
CA GLY A 467 17.66 20.19 9.65
C GLY A 467 18.54 21.31 10.20
N HIS A 468 18.81 21.29 11.49
CA HIS A 468 19.81 22.20 12.06
C HIS A 468 21.21 21.83 11.58
N ARG A 469 22.13 22.79 11.52
CA ARG A 469 23.52 22.51 11.13
C ARG A 469 24.20 21.67 12.19
N PRO A 470 24.86 20.52 11.86
CA PRO A 470 25.58 19.73 12.82
C PRO A 470 26.85 20.48 13.29
N GLU A 471 26.92 20.76 14.59
CA GLU A 471 28.06 21.45 15.17
C GLU A 471 29.09 20.50 15.78
N ARG A 472 30.33 20.99 15.98
CA ARG A 472 31.38 20.26 16.70
C ARG A 472 31.08 20.25 18.20
N PRO A 473 31.43 19.17 18.94
CA PRO A 473 31.22 19.09 20.38
C PRO A 473 31.76 20.30 21.14
N TYR A 474 32.90 20.82 20.71
CA TYR A 474 33.56 22.00 21.31
C TYR A 474 32.65 23.26 21.28
N TYR A 475 32.03 23.55 20.15
CA TYR A 475 31.16 24.74 20.05
C TYR A 475 29.80 24.51 20.72
N ILE A 476 29.29 23.27 20.67
CA ILE A 476 28.04 22.92 21.35
C ILE A 476 28.15 23.22 22.85
N LYS A 477 29.28 22.84 23.47
CA LYS A 477 29.50 23.12 24.89
C LYS A 477 29.40 24.62 25.20
N GLN A 478 30.04 25.48 24.41
CA GLN A 478 30.01 26.92 24.57
C GLN A 478 28.62 27.52 24.31
N ILE A 479 27.87 26.98 23.35
CA ILE A 479 26.49 27.40 23.09
C ILE A 479 25.59 27.01 24.27
N MET A 480 25.68 25.78 24.75
CA MET A 480 24.84 25.26 25.83
C MET A 480 25.12 25.95 27.18
N GLU A 481 26.36 26.41 27.44
CA GLU A 481 26.69 27.22 28.61
C GLU A 481 25.94 28.59 28.61
N ARG A 482 25.59 29.11 27.41
CA ARG A 482 24.86 30.38 27.25
C ARG A 482 23.36 30.19 27.03
N ASP A 483 22.97 29.12 26.33
CA ASP A 483 21.57 28.79 26.03
C ASP A 483 21.33 27.28 26.00
N ALA A 484 20.79 26.76 27.09
CA ALA A 484 20.46 25.34 27.25
C ALA A 484 19.38 24.83 26.29
N ARG A 485 18.62 25.73 25.61
CA ARG A 485 17.60 25.37 24.63
C ARG A 485 18.18 24.63 23.42
N TYR A 486 19.50 24.69 23.20
CA TYR A 486 20.18 23.92 22.16
C TYR A 486 19.89 22.43 22.24
N GLU A 487 19.73 21.85 23.44
CA GLU A 487 19.41 20.45 23.67
C GLU A 487 18.12 20.00 22.93
N LYS A 488 17.16 20.92 22.73
CA LYS A 488 15.93 20.61 21.97
C LYS A 488 16.20 20.21 20.54
N LEU A 489 17.30 20.67 19.93
CA LEU A 489 17.66 20.32 18.55
C LEU A 489 18.02 18.84 18.40
N TYR A 490 18.39 18.14 19.48
CA TYR A 490 18.64 16.70 19.45
C TYR A 490 17.40 15.85 19.17
N GLN A 491 16.19 16.45 19.15
CA GLN A 491 14.96 15.78 18.78
C GLN A 491 14.87 15.51 17.27
N ILE A 492 15.64 16.20 16.45
CA ILE A 492 15.64 16.05 14.98
C ILE A 492 17.04 15.75 14.46
N ARG A 493 17.11 15.15 13.25
CA ARG A 493 18.39 14.95 12.56
C ARG A 493 18.98 16.27 12.08
N PRO A 494 20.30 16.44 12.14
CA PRO A 494 20.97 17.58 11.52
C PRO A 494 20.78 17.54 10.00
N GLY A 495 20.78 18.71 9.36
CA GLY A 495 20.55 18.88 7.93
C GLY A 495 21.80 19.18 7.11
N VAL A 496 21.75 18.83 5.82
CA VAL A 496 22.70 19.34 4.81
C VAL A 496 22.45 20.84 4.59
N THR A 497 21.18 21.25 4.57
CA THR A 497 20.76 22.66 4.59
C THR A 497 19.86 22.95 5.79
N SER A 498 19.74 24.21 6.19
CA SER A 498 18.88 24.62 7.30
C SER A 498 18.11 25.92 7.00
N TYR A 499 16.98 26.09 7.67
CA TYR A 499 16.25 27.36 7.66
C TYR A 499 17.13 28.50 8.18
N ALA A 500 17.92 28.24 9.21
CA ALA A 500 18.83 29.17 9.79
C ALA A 500 19.94 29.63 8.81
N THR A 501 20.50 28.71 8.01
CA THR A 501 21.51 29.06 6.99
C THR A 501 20.94 30.03 5.96
N LEU A 502 19.68 29.86 5.54
CA LEU A 502 19.03 30.77 4.59
C LEU A 502 18.77 32.18 5.15
N LYS A 503 18.66 32.30 6.49
CA LYS A 503 18.32 33.57 7.15
C LYS A 503 19.51 34.31 7.76
N ASN A 504 20.52 33.60 8.22
CA ASN A 504 21.64 34.13 9.01
C ASN A 504 23.01 33.95 8.33
N GLY A 505 23.07 33.19 7.21
CA GLY A 505 24.33 32.90 6.51
C GLY A 505 25.33 32.09 7.34
N TYR A 506 26.60 32.21 7.02
CA TYR A 506 27.69 31.57 7.75
C TYR A 506 27.89 32.17 9.15
N THR A 507 28.19 31.32 10.11
CA THR A 507 28.38 31.69 11.52
C THR A 507 29.84 31.44 11.93
N ASP A 508 30.55 32.53 12.17
CA ASP A 508 31.96 32.60 12.54
C ASP A 508 32.20 33.05 13.99
N THR A 509 31.13 33.46 14.70
CA THR A 509 31.18 33.85 16.11
C THR A 509 30.11 33.16 16.92
N ILE A 510 30.31 33.08 18.26
CA ILE A 510 29.32 32.48 19.17
C ILE A 510 28.01 33.24 19.16
N GLU A 511 28.05 34.59 19.04
CA GLU A 511 26.86 35.44 18.95
C GLU A 511 26.02 35.09 17.71
N LYS A 512 26.65 34.90 16.56
CA LYS A 512 25.95 34.46 15.34
C LYS A 512 25.42 33.02 15.48
N MET A 513 26.13 32.15 16.22
CA MET A 513 25.66 30.79 16.50
C MET A 513 24.40 30.81 17.41
N LEU A 514 24.36 31.68 18.41
CA LEU A 514 23.18 31.88 19.26
C LEU A 514 21.99 32.43 18.44
N LYS A 515 22.23 33.40 17.56
CA LYS A 515 21.18 33.90 16.67
C LYS A 515 20.69 32.83 15.69
N ARG A 516 21.59 31.95 15.23
CA ARG A 516 21.20 30.80 14.41
C ARG A 516 20.33 29.83 15.20
N LEU A 517 20.63 29.60 16.49
CA LEU A 517 19.83 28.73 17.37
C LEU A 517 18.36 29.16 17.39
N GLU A 518 18.05 30.43 17.41
CA GLU A 518 16.67 30.93 17.36
C GLU A 518 15.94 30.51 16.07
N TYR A 519 16.61 30.56 14.92
CA TYR A 519 16.04 30.10 13.66
C TYR A 519 15.90 28.58 13.58
N ASP A 520 16.85 27.82 14.16
CA ASP A 520 16.77 26.37 14.22
C ASP A 520 15.67 25.90 15.18
N LEU A 521 15.44 26.59 16.30
CA LEU A 521 14.31 26.34 17.20
C LEU A 521 12.98 26.69 16.54
N TYR A 522 12.90 27.81 15.81
CA TYR A 522 11.72 28.15 15.02
C TYR A 522 11.40 27.05 13.99
N TYR A 523 12.42 26.53 13.29
CA TYR A 523 12.22 25.41 12.37
C TYR A 523 11.72 24.16 13.10
N LEU A 524 12.28 23.82 14.25
CA LEU A 524 11.85 22.67 15.06
C LEU A 524 10.36 22.75 15.43
N GLU A 525 9.87 23.95 15.80
CA GLU A 525 8.47 24.17 16.21
C GLU A 525 7.50 24.19 15.03
N HIS A 526 7.95 24.62 13.85
CA HIS A 526 7.11 24.78 12.63
C HIS A 526 7.44 23.77 11.53
N GLN A 527 8.15 22.71 11.85
CA GLN A 527 8.59 21.70 10.90
C GLN A 527 7.40 21.10 10.13
N SER A 528 7.49 21.15 8.79
CA SER A 528 6.52 20.54 7.89
C SER A 528 7.21 20.18 6.57
N LEU A 529 6.68 19.20 5.84
CA LEU A 529 7.19 18.85 4.51
C LEU A 529 7.19 20.03 3.54
N TRP A 530 6.16 20.90 3.63
CA TRP A 530 6.08 22.07 2.79
C TRP A 530 7.19 23.08 3.12
N MET A 531 7.53 23.25 4.39
CA MET A 531 8.65 24.07 4.82
C MET A 531 9.99 23.49 4.32
N ASP A 532 10.16 22.15 4.37
CA ASP A 532 11.34 21.47 3.85
C ASP A 532 11.49 21.67 2.35
N VAL A 533 10.42 21.48 1.56
CA VAL A 533 10.42 21.73 0.12
C VAL A 533 10.80 23.18 -0.19
N LYS A 534 10.26 24.14 0.54
CA LYS A 534 10.58 25.57 0.38
C LYS A 534 12.05 25.86 0.68
N ILE A 535 12.59 25.27 1.74
CA ILE A 535 14.02 25.41 2.10
C ILE A 535 14.90 24.79 1.02
N LEU A 536 14.60 23.58 0.55
CA LEU A 536 15.35 22.92 -0.52
C LEU A 536 15.32 23.71 -1.82
N TYR A 537 14.14 24.17 -2.24
CA TYR A 537 14.00 25.00 -3.44
C TYR A 537 14.82 26.29 -3.34
N THR A 538 14.74 26.99 -2.20
CA THR A 538 15.49 28.24 -2.00
C THR A 538 17.01 27.98 -1.97
N THR A 539 17.45 26.90 -1.33
CA THR A 539 18.87 26.49 -1.31
C THR A 539 19.37 26.22 -2.72
N PHE A 540 18.64 25.42 -3.49
CA PHE A 540 18.98 25.08 -4.88
C PHE A 540 19.04 26.34 -5.77
N TYR A 541 18.03 27.21 -5.67
CA TYR A 541 18.01 28.48 -6.40
C TYR A 541 19.21 29.36 -6.06
N ASN A 542 19.58 29.47 -4.77
CA ASN A 542 20.72 30.27 -4.34
C ASN A 542 22.06 29.70 -4.86
N ILE A 543 22.22 28.36 -4.86
CA ILE A 543 23.41 27.72 -5.42
C ILE A 543 23.56 28.02 -6.92
N ILE A 544 22.47 27.88 -7.70
CA ILE A 544 22.51 28.15 -9.15
C ILE A 544 22.71 29.63 -9.45
N SER A 545 22.10 30.53 -8.68
CA SER A 545 22.22 31.99 -8.87
C SER A 545 23.54 32.56 -8.35
N GLY A 546 24.44 31.73 -7.80
CA GLY A 546 25.73 32.16 -7.27
C GLY A 546 25.63 33.06 -6.04
N LYS A 547 24.50 33.12 -5.38
CA LYS A 547 24.36 33.81 -4.09
C LYS A 547 25.06 32.94 -3.04
N ILE A 548 26.24 33.38 -2.62
CA ILE A 548 26.99 32.76 -1.52
C ILE A 548 26.23 33.05 -0.22
N PHE A 549 26.02 32.02 0.58
CA PHE A 549 25.41 32.15 1.94
C PHE A 549 26.43 32.76 2.90
#